data_c6ea911c34cf386b5bf0d446e1a4361f
#
_entry.id   c6ea911c34cf386b5bf0d446e1a4361f
#
_cell.length_a   1.000
_cell.length_b   1.000
_cell.length_c   1.000
_cell.angle_alpha   90.00
_cell.angle_beta   90.00
_cell.angle_gamma   90.00
#
_symmetry.space_group_name_H-M   'P 1'
#
loop_
_entity.id
_entity.type
_entity.pdbx_description
1 polymer ?
#
loop_
_entity_poly.entity_id
_entity_poly.type
_entity_poly.pdbx_seq_one_letter_code
_entity_poly.pdbx_strand_id
1 'polypeptide(L)'
;DTVRVLNSVCPHLGCSVGYNATSHGYFCPCHKSSFAVDGKIADPKSPSPRGMDELEAVIKDGEVWVKFQNFRKGSPEKIPV
;
A
#
# COMPACT_ATOMS: atom_id res chain seq x y z
N ASP A 1 -15.24 2.87 15.09
CA ASP A 1 -14.08 3.44 14.39
C ASP A 1 -13.42 2.39 13.52
N THR A 2 -12.95 2.79 12.37
CA THR A 2 -12.26 1.90 11.46
C THR A 2 -10.80 2.34 11.31
N VAL A 3 -9.91 1.38 11.14
CA VAL A 3 -8.52 1.65 10.85
C VAL A 3 -8.15 0.93 9.55
N ARG A 4 -7.40 1.62 8.69
CA ARG A 4 -6.88 1.04 7.47
C ARG A 4 -5.37 0.90 7.59
N VAL A 5 -4.86 -0.29 7.36
CA VAL A 5 -3.42 -0.58 7.41
C VAL A 5 -2.98 -1.04 6.03
N LEU A 6 -1.93 -0.42 5.52
CA LEU A 6 -1.39 -0.73 4.20
C LEU A 6 0.01 -1.31 4.35
N ASN A 7 0.33 -2.28 3.50
CA ASN A 7 1.69 -2.79 3.40
C ASN A 7 2.55 -1.76 2.68
N SER A 8 3.68 -1.36 3.27
CA SER A 8 4.57 -0.36 2.69
C SER A 8 5.44 -0.88 1.54
N VAL A 9 5.34 -2.15 1.21
CA VAL A 9 6.06 -2.72 0.07
C VAL A 9 5.32 -2.35 -1.22
N CYS A 10 6.04 -1.68 -2.15
CA CYS A 10 5.44 -1.28 -3.41
C CYS A 10 5.04 -2.53 -4.21
N PRO A 11 3.78 -2.66 -4.63
CA PRO A 11 3.33 -3.86 -5.35
C PRO A 11 3.92 -3.99 -6.75
N HIS A 12 4.66 -2.99 -7.22
CA HIS A 12 5.34 -3.05 -8.50
C HIS A 12 6.56 -3.96 -8.44
N LEU A 13 7.62 -3.54 -7.69
CA LEU A 13 8.89 -4.29 -7.61
C LEU A 13 9.45 -4.37 -6.19
N GLY A 14 8.67 -4.01 -5.18
CA GLY A 14 9.03 -4.26 -3.79
C GLY A 14 9.83 -3.19 -3.09
N CYS A 15 9.99 -1.99 -3.67
CA CYS A 15 10.62 -0.87 -2.97
C CYS A 15 9.72 -0.38 -1.83
N SER A 16 10.31 0.31 -0.86
CA SER A 16 9.54 0.91 0.23
C SER A 16 8.79 2.14 -0.26
N VAL A 17 7.50 2.21 0.06
CA VAL A 17 6.65 3.35 -0.25
C VAL A 17 6.66 4.30 0.95
N GLY A 18 6.87 5.59 0.71
CA GLY A 18 6.86 6.61 1.75
C GLY A 18 5.66 7.53 1.64
N TYR A 19 5.28 8.14 2.76
CA TYR A 19 4.21 9.13 2.79
C TYR A 19 4.75 10.49 2.32
N ASN A 20 4.01 11.14 1.41
CA ASN A 20 4.33 12.48 0.94
C ASN A 20 3.26 13.46 1.44
N ALA A 21 3.63 14.31 2.40
CA ALA A 21 2.70 15.24 3.02
C ALA A 21 2.23 16.33 2.04
N THR A 22 3.07 16.69 1.06
CA THR A 22 2.71 17.72 0.07
C THR A 22 1.58 17.25 -0.83
N SER A 23 1.62 16.00 -1.28
CA SER A 23 0.58 15.45 -2.15
C SER A 23 -0.54 14.76 -1.38
N HIS A 24 -0.41 14.63 -0.05
CA HIS A 24 -1.34 13.90 0.81
C HIS A 24 -1.56 12.46 0.34
N GLY A 25 -0.47 11.76 0.04
CA GLY A 25 -0.53 10.40 -0.43
C GLY A 25 0.79 9.69 -0.25
N TYR A 26 0.92 8.54 -0.90
CA TYR A 26 2.13 7.72 -0.84
C TYR A 26 2.87 7.74 -2.15
N PHE A 27 4.18 7.60 -2.09
CA PHE A 27 5.03 7.65 -3.27
C PHE A 27 6.13 6.61 -3.19
N CYS A 28 6.31 5.85 -4.28
CA CYS A 28 7.42 4.91 -4.44
C CYS A 28 8.50 5.57 -5.29
N PRO A 29 9.68 5.86 -4.73
CA PRO A 29 10.71 6.60 -5.46
C PRO A 29 11.42 5.78 -6.53
N CYS A 30 11.35 4.46 -6.51
CA CYS A 30 12.08 3.62 -7.44
C CYS A 30 11.61 3.81 -8.88
N HIS A 31 10.31 3.79 -9.11
CA HIS A 31 9.72 3.93 -10.44
C HIS A 31 8.59 4.96 -10.47
N LYS A 32 8.51 5.79 -9.43
CA LYS A 32 7.60 6.93 -9.34
C LYS A 32 6.11 6.56 -9.38
N SER A 33 5.74 5.44 -8.76
CA SER A 33 4.34 5.13 -8.54
C SER A 33 3.77 6.02 -7.43
N SER A 34 2.56 6.54 -7.62
CA SER A 34 1.88 7.39 -6.64
C SER A 34 0.57 6.73 -6.21
N PHE A 35 0.30 6.80 -4.90
CA PHE A 35 -0.89 6.18 -4.32
C PHE A 35 -1.63 7.19 -3.45
N ALA A 36 -2.95 7.11 -3.45
CA ALA A 36 -3.77 7.92 -2.57
C ALA A 36 -3.71 7.40 -1.13
N VAL A 37 -4.27 8.15 -0.19
CA VAL A 37 -4.28 7.77 1.23
C VAL A 37 -4.97 6.43 1.47
N ASP A 38 -5.95 6.07 0.63
CA ASP A 38 -6.63 4.77 0.71
C ASP A 38 -5.84 3.63 0.04
N GLY A 39 -4.67 3.92 -0.50
CA GLY A 39 -3.82 2.94 -1.16
C GLY A 39 -4.07 2.76 -2.65
N LYS A 40 -5.10 3.36 -3.19
CA LYS A 40 -5.39 3.26 -4.63
C LYS A 40 -4.38 4.04 -5.45
N ILE A 41 -4.15 3.62 -6.70
CA ILE A 41 -3.26 4.35 -7.60
C ILE A 41 -3.81 5.76 -7.80
N ALA A 42 -2.98 6.78 -7.52
CA ALA A 42 -3.37 8.17 -7.64
C ALA A 42 -3.09 8.75 -9.03
N ASP A 43 -1.96 8.37 -9.62
CA ASP A 43 -1.56 8.82 -10.96
C ASP A 43 -1.71 7.65 -11.93
N PRO A 44 -2.56 7.78 -12.96
CA PRO A 44 -2.74 6.67 -13.92
C PRO A 44 -1.48 6.31 -14.70
N LYS A 45 -0.43 7.15 -14.65
CA LYS A 45 0.86 6.83 -15.24
C LYS A 45 1.76 6.02 -14.33
N SER A 46 1.31 5.70 -13.11
CA SER A 46 2.09 4.89 -12.19
C SER A 46 2.36 3.50 -12.78
N PRO A 47 3.60 3.01 -12.71
CA PRO A 47 3.93 1.69 -13.26
C PRO A 47 3.41 0.52 -12.42
N SER A 48 2.99 0.77 -11.18
CA SER A 48 2.45 -0.29 -10.32
C SER A 48 1.20 -0.90 -10.94
N PRO A 49 1.09 -2.24 -10.99
CA PRO A 49 -0.05 -2.90 -11.60
C PRO A 49 -1.33 -2.85 -10.74
N ARG A 50 -1.19 -2.49 -9.47
CA ARG A 50 -2.33 -2.37 -8.55
C ARG A 50 -2.00 -1.35 -7.46
N GLY A 51 -3.00 -0.97 -6.67
CA GLY A 51 -2.80 -0.12 -5.50
C GLY A 51 -2.02 -0.82 -4.40
N MET A 52 -1.69 -0.08 -3.33
CA MET A 52 -1.01 -0.65 -2.18
C MET A 52 -1.87 -1.75 -1.53
N ASP A 53 -1.21 -2.79 -1.04
CA ASP A 53 -1.91 -3.93 -0.45
C ASP A 53 -2.43 -3.58 0.95
N GLU A 54 -3.73 -3.71 1.14
CA GLU A 54 -4.36 -3.50 2.44
C GLU A 54 -4.22 -4.76 3.28
N LEU A 55 -3.88 -4.56 4.56
CA LEU A 55 -3.72 -5.64 5.53
C LEU A 55 -4.95 -5.73 6.42
N GLU A 56 -5.31 -6.94 6.83
CA GLU A 56 -6.37 -7.14 7.80
C GLU A 56 -5.96 -6.56 9.15
N ALA A 57 -6.83 -5.75 9.75
CA ALA A 57 -6.57 -5.12 11.02
C ALA A 57 -7.83 -5.10 11.85
N VAL A 58 -7.67 -5.24 13.17
CA VAL A 58 -8.77 -5.15 14.13
C VAL A 58 -8.32 -4.28 15.29
N ILE A 59 -9.29 -3.55 15.88
CA ILE A 59 -9.07 -2.79 17.10
C ILE A 59 -9.61 -3.62 18.26
N LYS A 60 -8.75 -3.91 19.23
CA LYS A 60 -9.12 -4.73 20.37
C LYS A 60 -8.46 -4.17 21.63
N ASP A 61 -9.26 -3.86 22.65
CA ASP A 61 -8.78 -3.33 23.93
C ASP A 61 -7.87 -2.11 23.79
N GLY A 62 -8.22 -1.20 22.86
CA GLY A 62 -7.43 0.00 22.59
C GLY A 62 -6.16 -0.24 21.79
N GLU A 63 -5.97 -1.45 21.28
CA GLU A 63 -4.80 -1.81 20.48
C GLU A 63 -5.20 -2.16 19.06
N VAL A 64 -4.31 -1.88 18.11
CA VAL A 64 -4.50 -2.26 16.71
C VAL A 64 -3.70 -3.53 16.45
N TRP A 65 -4.40 -4.59 16.07
CA TRP A 65 -3.79 -5.87 15.71
C TRP A 65 -3.82 -6.02 14.21
N VAL A 66 -2.68 -6.32 13.61
CA VAL A 66 -2.52 -6.39 12.17
C VAL A 66 -2.05 -7.79 11.78
N LYS A 67 -2.73 -8.40 10.82
CA LYS A 67 -2.25 -9.63 10.20
C LYS A 67 -1.31 -9.25 9.07
N PHE A 68 0.00 -9.29 9.35
CA PHE A 68 0.98 -8.96 8.33
C PHE A 68 1.02 -10.02 7.25
N GLN A 69 1.02 -9.58 5.99
CA GLN A 69 1.04 -10.47 4.83
C GLN A 69 1.78 -9.79 3.69
N ASN A 70 2.69 -10.49 3.05
CA ASN A 70 3.27 -10.06 1.79
C ASN A 70 2.49 -10.64 0.62
N PHE A 71 2.53 -9.94 -0.51
CA PHE A 71 1.82 -10.33 -1.71
C PHE A 71 2.77 -10.33 -2.91
N ARG A 72 2.37 -11.05 -3.96
CA ARG A 72 3.17 -11.17 -5.18
C ARG A 72 3.34 -9.80 -5.83
N LYS A 73 4.56 -9.45 -6.17
CA LYS A 73 4.90 -8.18 -6.82
C LYS A 73 4.74 -8.30 -8.34
N GLY A 74 4.46 -7.17 -8.99
CA GLY A 74 4.37 -7.11 -10.45
C GLY A 74 3.13 -7.77 -11.03
N SER A 75 2.12 -8.04 -10.21
CA SER A 75 0.87 -8.67 -10.63
C SER A 75 -0.30 -7.71 -10.39
N PRO A 76 -1.28 -7.61 -11.32
CA PRO A 76 -2.49 -6.85 -11.04
C PRO A 76 -3.36 -7.50 -9.98
N GLU A 77 -3.13 -8.77 -9.68
CA GLU A 77 -3.87 -9.50 -8.68
C GLU A 77 -3.10 -9.52 -7.35
N LYS A 78 -3.84 -9.41 -6.25
CA LYS A 78 -3.30 -9.44 -4.89
C LYS A 78 -3.21 -10.89 -4.44
N ILE A 79 -2.07 -11.51 -4.70
CA ILE A 79 -1.85 -12.93 -4.43
C ILE A 79 -0.91 -13.09 -3.23
N PRO A 80 -1.36 -13.72 -2.11
CA PRO A 80 -0.49 -13.95 -0.96
C PRO A 80 0.70 -14.84 -1.31
N VAL A 81 1.85 -14.53 -0.72
CA VAL A 81 3.06 -15.33 -0.88
C VAL A 81 3.51 -15.92 0.44
#